data_23824bc740b88e2fef32008ea9a577eb
#
_entry.id   23824bc740b88e2fef32008ea9a577eb
#
_cell.length_a   1.000
_cell.length_b   1.000
_cell.length_c   1.000
_cell.angle_alpha   90.00
_cell.angle_beta   90.00
_cell.angle_gamma   90.00
#
_symmetry.space_group_name_H-M   'P 1'
#
loop_
_entity.id
_entity.type
_entity.pdbx_description
1 polymer ?
#
loop_
_entity_poly.entity_id
_entity_poly.type
_entity_poly.pdbx_seq_one_letter_code
_entity_poly.pdbx_strand_id
1 'polypeptide(L)'
;MINIIIEMRKSVFAVTKSLYSVDEIKQLNADIHQKKEKSNYDSPAKSALKTSELEFVKFASIAQKLNKFISYCYSANVSHFGFDLFPVTGDKVFNYNIYKPGTEYSWHIDAESLNPVRDVKLTAMINCSDEPYEGGELVLFKGIEVKCPDFEMPGSAIVFPSFTNHKVNKVTSGIRKTLALWMWGPKFR
;
A
#
# COMPACT_ATOMS: atom_id res chain seq x y z
N MET A 1 3.25 -26.31 36.17
CA MET A 1 2.41 -25.42 35.33
C MET A 1 3.35 -24.42 34.64
N ILE A 2 3.60 -24.59 33.36
CA ILE A 2 4.46 -23.68 32.59
C ILE A 2 3.53 -22.57 32.10
N ASN A 3 3.66 -21.37 32.65
CA ASN A 3 3.00 -20.18 32.13
C ASN A 3 3.66 -19.81 30.79
N ILE A 4 3.07 -20.26 29.69
CA ILE A 4 3.41 -19.74 28.37
C ILE A 4 2.74 -18.37 28.27
N ILE A 5 3.49 -17.32 28.58
CA ILE A 5 3.11 -15.94 28.23
C ILE A 5 3.29 -15.84 26.73
N ILE A 6 2.23 -16.06 25.98
CA ILE A 6 2.18 -15.71 24.55
C ILE A 6 2.11 -14.19 24.50
N GLU A 7 3.26 -13.53 24.45
CA GLU A 7 3.37 -12.12 24.13
C GLU A 7 3.00 -11.96 22.64
N MET A 8 1.71 -11.87 22.37
CA MET A 8 1.23 -11.49 21.03
C MET A 8 1.55 -10.00 20.84
N ARG A 9 2.78 -9.69 20.43
CA ARG A 9 3.12 -8.38 19.86
C ARG A 9 2.38 -8.27 18.53
N LYS A 10 1.14 -7.77 18.56
CA LYS A 10 0.45 -7.37 17.34
C LYS A 10 1.23 -6.22 16.74
N SER A 11 2.00 -6.49 15.70
CA SER A 11 2.73 -5.48 14.96
C SER A 11 1.75 -4.45 14.39
N VAL A 12 2.13 -3.18 14.41
CA VAL A 12 1.31 -2.10 13.80
C VAL A 12 1.30 -2.24 12.28
N PHE A 13 2.40 -2.74 11.74
CA PHE A 13 2.62 -3.01 10.33
C PHE A 13 3.65 -4.13 10.15
N ALA A 14 3.64 -4.74 9.00
CA ALA A 14 4.69 -5.62 8.52
C ALA A 14 5.40 -4.94 7.35
N VAL A 15 6.72 -4.89 7.37
CA VAL A 15 7.53 -4.30 6.31
C VAL A 15 8.62 -5.28 5.89
N THR A 16 8.91 -5.34 4.60
CA THR A 16 10.06 -6.07 4.05
C THR A 16 10.87 -5.15 3.17
N LYS A 17 12.18 -5.17 3.37
CA LYS A 17 13.14 -4.46 2.53
C LYS A 17 13.39 -5.27 1.25
N SER A 18 13.52 -4.58 0.13
CA SER A 18 13.99 -5.19 -1.13
C SER A 18 13.24 -6.45 -1.56
N LEU A 19 11.90 -6.43 -1.45
CA LEU A 19 11.05 -7.47 -2.04
C LEU A 19 11.26 -7.55 -3.55
N TYR A 20 11.56 -6.41 -4.15
CA TYR A 20 11.95 -6.24 -5.55
C TYR A 20 13.29 -5.54 -5.64
N SER A 21 14.11 -5.92 -6.61
CA SER A 21 15.28 -5.14 -6.99
C SER A 21 14.87 -3.84 -7.71
N VAL A 22 15.78 -2.88 -7.82
CA VAL A 22 15.54 -1.65 -8.56
C VAL A 22 15.20 -1.92 -10.03
N ASP A 23 15.84 -2.91 -10.66
CA ASP A 23 15.55 -3.27 -12.04
C ASP A 23 14.16 -3.90 -12.20
N GLU A 24 13.73 -4.74 -11.25
CA GLU A 24 12.36 -5.26 -11.22
C GLU A 24 11.33 -4.13 -11.06
N ILE A 25 11.63 -3.10 -10.25
CA ILE A 25 10.77 -1.92 -10.08
C ILE A 25 10.70 -1.11 -11.38
N LYS A 26 11.82 -0.88 -12.05
CA LYS A 26 11.82 -0.20 -13.36
C LYS A 26 10.96 -0.93 -14.39
N GLN A 27 11.08 -2.26 -14.45
CA GLN A 27 10.25 -3.08 -15.34
C GLN A 27 8.76 -3.04 -14.94
N LEU A 28 8.46 -3.08 -13.63
CA LEU A 28 7.08 -2.95 -13.13
C LEU A 28 6.49 -1.60 -13.49
N ASN A 29 7.23 -0.51 -13.31
CA ASN A 29 6.81 0.84 -13.69
C ASN A 29 6.52 0.96 -15.19
N ALA A 30 7.39 0.39 -16.05
CA ALA A 30 7.18 0.36 -17.49
C ALA A 30 5.89 -0.39 -17.87
N ASP A 31 5.65 -1.56 -17.25
CA ASP A 31 4.43 -2.33 -17.48
C ASP A 31 3.17 -1.58 -17.01
N ILE A 32 3.22 -0.94 -15.85
CA ILE A 32 2.11 -0.12 -15.34
C ILE A 32 1.82 1.03 -16.33
N HIS A 33 2.85 1.74 -16.74
CA HIS A 33 2.69 2.87 -17.66
C HIS A 33 2.08 2.45 -19.01
N GLN A 34 2.46 1.28 -19.53
CA GLN A 34 1.94 0.74 -20.77
C GLN A 34 0.49 0.21 -20.63
N LYS A 35 0.17 -0.40 -19.48
CA LYS A 35 -1.07 -1.16 -19.26
C LYS A 35 -2.09 -0.45 -18.37
N LYS A 36 -1.79 0.79 -17.94
CA LYS A 36 -2.73 1.59 -17.15
C LYS A 36 -4.04 1.76 -17.87
N GLU A 37 -5.12 1.64 -17.15
CA GLU A 37 -6.44 1.90 -17.70
C GLU A 37 -6.62 3.41 -17.89
N LYS A 38 -7.15 3.81 -19.05
CA LYS A 38 -7.73 5.14 -19.19
C LYS A 38 -8.88 5.19 -18.19
N SER A 39 -8.70 5.93 -17.11
CA SER A 39 -9.73 5.99 -16.09
C SER A 39 -10.95 6.70 -16.66
N ASN A 40 -12.05 5.95 -16.81
CA ASN A 40 -13.40 6.55 -16.82
C ASN A 40 -13.79 6.98 -15.39
N TYR A 41 -12.91 6.78 -14.43
CA TYR A 41 -13.00 7.35 -13.11
C TYR A 41 -12.43 8.76 -13.21
N ASP A 42 -13.28 9.73 -13.51
CA ASP A 42 -13.14 11.09 -13.02
C ASP A 42 -13.18 11.01 -11.49
N SER A 43 -12.18 10.31 -10.94
CA SER A 43 -11.89 10.44 -9.53
C SER A 43 -11.53 11.89 -9.35
N PRO A 44 -12.14 12.59 -8.39
CA PRO A 44 -11.57 13.83 -7.91
C PRO A 44 -10.21 13.46 -7.29
N ALA A 45 -9.25 13.18 -8.14
CA ALA A 45 -7.89 12.76 -7.79
C ALA A 45 -7.18 13.83 -6.96
N LYS A 46 -7.78 15.00 -6.87
CA LYS A 46 -7.35 16.12 -6.03
C LYS A 46 -8.48 16.46 -5.07
N SER A 47 -8.58 15.70 -4.00
CA SER A 47 -9.28 16.20 -2.81
C SER A 47 -8.33 17.17 -2.09
N ALA A 48 -8.87 18.04 -1.22
CA ALA A 48 -8.05 18.86 -0.32
C ALA A 48 -7.07 18.02 0.53
N LEU A 49 -7.31 16.69 0.63
CA LEU A 49 -6.53 15.74 1.41
C LEU A 49 -5.42 15.07 0.59
N LYS A 50 -5.61 14.87 -0.72
CA LYS A 50 -4.68 14.14 -1.58
C LYS A 50 -4.35 14.94 -2.82
N THR A 51 -3.07 15.26 -3.02
CA THR A 51 -2.58 16.06 -4.14
C THR A 51 -1.71 15.28 -5.13
N SER A 52 -1.46 13.98 -4.89
CA SER A 52 -0.72 13.10 -5.81
C SER A 52 -1.52 12.81 -7.09
N GLU A 53 -0.79 12.52 -8.16
CA GLU A 53 -1.39 11.92 -9.36
C GLU A 53 -1.73 10.45 -9.11
N LEU A 54 -2.77 9.96 -9.76
CA LEU A 54 -3.27 8.61 -9.58
C LEU A 54 -3.49 7.93 -10.93
N GLU A 55 -2.90 6.77 -11.11
CA GLU A 55 -3.14 5.88 -12.24
C GLU A 55 -3.69 4.55 -11.72
N PHE A 56 -4.46 3.85 -12.55
CA PHE A 56 -5.07 2.58 -12.21
C PHE A 56 -4.55 1.47 -13.12
N VAL A 57 -4.31 0.30 -12.55
CA VAL A 57 -3.91 -0.89 -13.31
C VAL A 57 -4.61 -2.12 -12.76
N LYS A 58 -5.13 -2.97 -13.67
CA LYS A 58 -5.73 -4.25 -13.26
C LYS A 58 -4.68 -5.28 -12.90
N PHE A 59 -4.94 -6.06 -11.85
CA PHE A 59 -4.07 -7.16 -11.45
C PHE A 59 -3.75 -8.12 -12.61
N ALA A 60 -4.77 -8.55 -13.36
CA ALA A 60 -4.59 -9.47 -14.50
C ALA A 60 -3.51 -9.00 -15.49
N SER A 61 -3.37 -7.67 -15.67
CA SER A 61 -2.42 -7.10 -16.63
C SER A 61 -0.95 -7.24 -16.20
N ILE A 62 -0.69 -7.32 -14.89
CA ILE A 62 0.67 -7.32 -14.31
C ILE A 62 0.87 -8.43 -13.26
N ALA A 63 -0.03 -9.43 -13.23
CA ALA A 63 -0.08 -10.46 -12.19
C ALA A 63 1.26 -11.18 -11.97
N GLN A 64 1.95 -11.56 -13.07
CA GLN A 64 3.23 -12.27 -12.98
C GLN A 64 4.28 -11.48 -12.21
N LYS A 65 4.28 -10.14 -12.33
CA LYS A 65 5.20 -9.25 -11.62
C LYS A 65 4.80 -9.03 -10.15
N LEU A 66 3.53 -9.25 -9.80
CA LEU A 66 3.01 -8.99 -8.46
C LEU A 66 2.92 -10.25 -7.57
N ASN A 67 3.23 -11.43 -8.07
CA ASN A 67 3.11 -12.67 -7.29
C ASN A 67 3.89 -12.62 -5.96
N LYS A 68 5.11 -12.09 -5.96
CA LYS A 68 5.90 -11.93 -4.74
C LYS A 68 5.18 -11.02 -3.72
N PHE A 69 4.63 -9.91 -4.20
CA PHE A 69 3.92 -8.96 -3.35
C PHE A 69 2.64 -9.56 -2.76
N ILE A 70 1.84 -10.23 -3.58
CA ILE A 70 0.61 -10.88 -3.11
C ILE A 70 0.94 -11.97 -2.08
N SER A 71 1.96 -12.80 -2.35
CA SER A 71 2.41 -13.82 -1.40
C SER A 71 2.89 -13.20 -0.08
N TYR A 72 3.63 -12.11 -0.16
CA TYR A 72 4.06 -11.37 1.04
C TYR A 72 2.87 -10.84 1.84
N CYS A 73 1.85 -10.26 1.18
CA CYS A 73 0.67 -9.74 1.86
C CYS A 73 -0.08 -10.83 2.63
N TYR A 74 -0.29 -12.00 2.03
CA TYR A 74 -0.95 -13.12 2.72
C TYR A 74 -0.09 -13.67 3.86
N SER A 75 1.22 -13.80 3.66
CA SER A 75 2.15 -14.24 4.71
C SER A 75 2.17 -13.26 5.89
N ALA A 76 2.23 -11.97 5.63
CA ALA A 76 2.15 -10.92 6.65
C ALA A 76 0.82 -10.97 7.41
N ASN A 77 -0.30 -11.21 6.70
CA ASN A 77 -1.59 -11.37 7.36
C ASN A 77 -1.61 -12.55 8.31
N VAL A 78 -1.12 -13.71 7.89
CA VAL A 78 -1.07 -14.92 8.72
C VAL A 78 -0.20 -14.70 9.96
N SER A 79 0.95 -14.04 9.80
CA SER A 79 1.93 -13.87 10.87
C SER A 79 1.59 -12.75 11.86
N HIS A 80 0.88 -11.69 11.42
CA HIS A 80 0.75 -10.45 12.20
C HIS A 80 -0.69 -10.01 12.47
N PHE A 81 -1.64 -10.25 11.54
CA PHE A 81 -2.97 -9.61 11.60
C PHE A 81 -4.12 -10.60 11.78
N GLY A 82 -4.11 -11.74 11.08
CA GLY A 82 -5.08 -12.83 11.23
C GLY A 82 -6.47 -12.51 10.68
N PHE A 83 -6.58 -11.62 9.69
CA PHE A 83 -7.88 -11.32 9.07
C PHE A 83 -8.29 -12.42 8.08
N ASP A 84 -9.59 -12.67 8.00
CA ASP A 84 -10.18 -13.38 6.87
C ASP A 84 -10.10 -12.50 5.64
N LEU A 85 -9.41 -12.97 4.61
CA LEU A 85 -9.21 -12.23 3.36
C LEU A 85 -9.81 -12.98 2.17
N PHE A 86 -10.46 -12.23 1.30
CA PHE A 86 -10.86 -12.76 -0.01
C PHE A 86 -9.65 -12.84 -0.95
N PRO A 87 -9.65 -13.78 -1.91
CA PRO A 87 -8.62 -13.86 -2.93
C PRO A 87 -8.51 -12.57 -3.74
N VAL A 88 -7.28 -12.21 -4.13
CA VAL A 88 -7.05 -11.16 -5.12
C VAL A 88 -7.31 -11.73 -6.50
N THR A 89 -8.37 -11.25 -7.15
CA THR A 89 -8.82 -11.71 -8.48
C THR A 89 -8.28 -10.82 -9.60
N GLY A 90 -8.37 -11.30 -10.84
CA GLY A 90 -7.81 -10.61 -12.00
C GLY A 90 -8.39 -9.22 -12.27
N ASP A 91 -9.63 -8.98 -11.87
CA ASP A 91 -10.35 -7.70 -11.98
C ASP A 91 -9.97 -6.67 -10.88
N LYS A 92 -9.16 -7.10 -9.88
CA LYS A 92 -8.70 -6.20 -8.84
C LYS A 92 -7.87 -5.06 -9.40
N VAL A 93 -8.24 -3.86 -9.03
CA VAL A 93 -7.54 -2.63 -9.44
C VAL A 93 -6.55 -2.21 -8.37
N PHE A 94 -5.35 -1.87 -8.81
CA PHE A 94 -4.29 -1.28 -8.00
C PHE A 94 -4.18 0.21 -8.30
N ASN A 95 -3.88 0.98 -7.26
CA ASN A 95 -3.66 2.40 -7.34
C ASN A 95 -2.16 2.70 -7.44
N TYR A 96 -1.73 3.22 -8.57
CA TYR A 96 -0.36 3.71 -8.74
C TYR A 96 -0.34 5.21 -8.46
N ASN A 97 0.30 5.57 -7.36
CA ASN A 97 0.37 6.95 -6.87
C ASN A 97 1.71 7.57 -7.27
N ILE A 98 1.69 8.79 -7.79
CA ILE A 98 2.85 9.57 -8.20
C ILE A 98 2.83 10.88 -7.42
N TYR A 99 3.80 11.03 -6.51
CA TYR A 99 3.98 12.22 -5.70
C TYR A 99 5.14 13.04 -6.25
N LYS A 100 4.84 14.23 -6.76
CA LYS A 100 5.81 15.22 -7.22
C LYS A 100 6.16 16.19 -6.09
N PRO A 101 7.23 16.99 -6.20
CA PRO A 101 7.53 18.05 -5.21
C PRO A 101 6.30 18.91 -4.92
N GLY A 102 6.03 19.14 -3.64
CA GLY A 102 4.88 19.89 -3.15
C GLY A 102 3.62 19.07 -2.93
N THR A 103 3.58 17.79 -3.34
CA THR A 103 2.40 16.92 -3.15
C THR A 103 2.51 16.06 -1.90
N GLU A 104 1.37 15.74 -1.31
CA GLU A 104 1.22 14.99 -0.07
C GLU A 104 -0.12 14.24 -0.03
N TYR A 105 -0.32 13.43 1.01
CA TYR A 105 -1.61 12.87 1.35
C TYR A 105 -1.83 13.00 2.84
N SER A 106 -2.78 13.83 3.24
CA SER A 106 -3.08 14.13 4.64
C SER A 106 -3.59 12.90 5.40
N TRP A 107 -3.73 13.03 6.73
CA TRP A 107 -4.24 11.99 7.60
C TRP A 107 -5.57 11.40 7.13
N HIS A 108 -5.62 10.08 6.97
CA HIS A 108 -6.80 9.33 6.55
C HIS A 108 -6.72 7.86 7.01
N ILE A 109 -7.83 7.16 6.89
CA ILE A 109 -7.93 5.71 6.98
C ILE A 109 -8.49 5.16 5.66
N ASP A 110 -8.17 3.91 5.36
CA ASP A 110 -8.64 3.22 4.15
C ASP A 110 -9.85 2.29 4.42
N ALA A 111 -10.24 2.18 5.69
CA ALA A 111 -11.30 1.25 6.13
C ALA A 111 -12.72 1.69 5.73
N GLU A 112 -12.90 2.90 5.23
CA GLU A 112 -14.22 3.41 4.83
C GLU A 112 -14.76 2.61 3.65
N SER A 113 -15.69 1.71 3.96
CA SER A 113 -16.38 0.91 2.96
C SER A 113 -17.89 1.08 3.10
N LEU A 114 -18.51 1.67 2.10
CA LEU A 114 -19.96 1.69 1.93
C LEU A 114 -20.49 0.35 1.41
N ASN A 115 -19.62 -0.63 1.19
CA ASN A 115 -20.01 -1.94 0.69
C ASN A 115 -20.76 -2.72 1.79
N PRO A 116 -21.97 -3.24 1.53
CA PRO A 116 -22.80 -3.87 2.57
C PRO A 116 -22.29 -5.25 2.99
N VAL A 117 -21.45 -5.91 2.19
CA VAL A 117 -21.06 -7.32 2.42
C VAL A 117 -19.59 -7.53 2.75
N ARG A 118 -18.74 -6.52 2.52
CA ARG A 118 -17.29 -6.64 2.70
C ARG A 118 -16.66 -5.34 3.19
N ASP A 119 -15.52 -5.48 3.88
CA ASP A 119 -14.69 -4.35 4.31
C ASP A 119 -13.26 -4.49 3.78
N VAL A 120 -12.58 -3.36 3.64
CA VAL A 120 -11.12 -3.36 3.48
C VAL A 120 -10.50 -3.78 4.80
N LYS A 121 -9.69 -4.82 4.80
CA LYS A 121 -9.00 -5.34 5.99
C LYS A 121 -7.58 -4.83 6.11
N LEU A 122 -6.85 -4.86 5.00
CA LEU A 122 -5.45 -4.46 4.95
C LEU A 122 -5.22 -3.48 3.81
N THR A 123 -4.36 -2.51 4.09
CA THR A 123 -3.67 -1.70 3.09
C THR A 123 -2.28 -2.27 2.89
N ALA A 124 -1.92 -2.50 1.64
CA ALA A 124 -0.60 -2.99 1.25
C ALA A 124 -0.01 -2.10 0.17
N MET A 125 1.28 -1.81 0.26
CA MET A 125 1.96 -0.95 -0.72
C MET A 125 3.35 -1.48 -1.08
N ILE A 126 3.76 -1.23 -2.32
CA ILE A 126 5.15 -1.34 -2.80
C ILE A 126 5.69 0.07 -3.01
N ASN A 127 6.93 0.33 -2.56
CA ASN A 127 7.67 1.51 -2.99
C ASN A 127 8.20 1.27 -4.40
N CYS A 128 7.58 1.93 -5.37
CA CYS A 128 7.91 1.85 -6.79
C CYS A 128 8.82 3.00 -7.26
N SER A 129 9.38 3.78 -6.33
CA SER A 129 10.33 4.84 -6.70
C SER A 129 11.59 4.19 -7.32
N ASP A 130 11.97 4.62 -8.49
CA ASP A 130 13.11 4.10 -9.26
C ASP A 130 14.26 5.10 -9.32
N GLU A 131 14.06 6.27 -8.71
CA GLU A 131 15.05 7.33 -8.55
C GLU A 131 14.96 7.92 -7.13
N PRO A 132 16.03 8.58 -6.63
CA PRO A 132 16.03 9.21 -5.33
C PRO A 132 14.95 10.29 -5.19
N TYR A 133 14.39 10.41 -4.00
CA TYR A 133 13.45 11.48 -3.64
C TYR A 133 13.68 11.89 -2.17
N GLU A 134 13.19 13.06 -1.78
CA GLU A 134 13.23 13.58 -0.42
C GLU A 134 11.83 13.95 0.07
N GLY A 135 11.60 13.82 1.37
CA GLY A 135 10.26 13.94 1.94
C GLY A 135 9.39 12.73 1.57
N GLY A 136 8.08 12.87 1.62
CA GLY A 136 7.15 11.81 1.22
C GLY A 136 7.11 10.60 2.16
N GLU A 137 7.62 10.71 3.38
CA GLU A 137 7.63 9.59 4.33
C GLU A 137 6.21 9.13 4.64
N LEU A 138 6.02 7.81 4.67
CA LEU A 138 4.82 7.21 5.23
C LEU A 138 4.87 7.28 6.75
N VAL A 139 3.82 7.87 7.34
CA VAL A 139 3.67 7.98 8.79
C VAL A 139 2.36 7.30 9.20
N LEU A 140 2.45 6.36 10.13
CA LEU A 140 1.31 5.70 10.75
C LEU A 140 1.05 6.31 12.13
N PHE A 141 -0.20 6.32 12.59
CA PHE A 141 -0.57 6.79 13.91
C PHE A 141 -1.11 5.66 14.80
N LYS A 142 -0.46 5.47 15.94
CA LYS A 142 -0.87 4.52 16.99
C LYS A 142 -0.73 5.15 18.37
N GLY A 143 -1.47 6.25 18.61
CA GLY A 143 -1.26 7.07 19.80
C GLY A 143 -0.06 8.01 19.70
N ILE A 144 0.94 7.62 18.90
CA ILE A 144 2.10 8.43 18.50
C ILE A 144 2.32 8.29 16.98
N GLU A 145 3.04 9.22 16.39
CA GLU A 145 3.49 9.11 15.00
C GLU A 145 4.62 8.07 14.88
N VAL A 146 4.45 7.11 13.96
CA VAL A 146 5.43 6.07 13.67
C VAL A 146 5.86 6.21 12.22
N LYS A 147 7.11 6.59 11.98
CA LYS A 147 7.71 6.57 10.64
C LYS A 147 8.08 5.15 10.25
N CYS A 148 8.09 4.88 8.95
CA CYS A 148 8.38 3.57 8.36
C CYS A 148 9.64 3.65 7.46
N PRO A 149 10.84 3.91 8.02
CA PRO A 149 12.05 4.17 7.22
C PRO A 149 12.41 3.00 6.30
N ASP A 150 12.11 1.77 6.70
CA ASP A 150 12.38 0.58 5.89
C ASP A 150 11.51 0.52 4.63
N PHE A 151 10.37 1.21 4.62
CA PHE A 151 9.51 1.35 3.45
C PHE A 151 9.99 2.42 2.46
N GLU A 152 10.86 3.33 2.87
CA GLU A 152 11.40 4.38 2.00
C GLU A 152 12.36 3.84 0.92
N MET A 153 12.83 2.59 1.08
CA MET A 153 13.74 1.96 0.12
C MET A 153 12.96 1.48 -1.12
N PRO A 154 13.48 1.73 -2.34
CA PRO A 154 12.91 1.17 -3.57
C PRO A 154 12.72 -0.35 -3.48
N GLY A 155 11.57 -0.83 -3.94
CA GLY A 155 11.26 -2.27 -3.95
C GLY A 155 10.86 -2.85 -2.60
N SER A 156 10.83 -2.06 -1.53
CA SER A 156 10.26 -2.47 -0.25
C SER A 156 8.74 -2.59 -0.32
N ALA A 157 8.17 -3.38 0.57
CA ALA A 157 6.72 -3.51 0.70
C ALA A 157 6.29 -3.38 2.16
N ILE A 158 5.11 -2.80 2.38
CA ILE A 158 4.50 -2.64 3.70
C ILE A 158 3.05 -3.09 3.67
N VAL A 159 2.61 -3.68 4.78
CA VAL A 159 1.20 -4.08 5.02
C VAL A 159 0.79 -3.61 6.40
N PHE A 160 -0.40 -3.03 6.53
CA PHE A 160 -0.97 -2.61 7.80
C PHE A 160 -2.51 -2.69 7.77
N PRO A 161 -3.18 -2.76 8.95
CA PRO A 161 -4.64 -2.73 9.01
C PRO A 161 -5.21 -1.46 8.39
N SER A 162 -6.23 -1.60 7.56
CA SER A 162 -6.83 -0.49 6.80
C SER A 162 -7.41 0.64 7.66
N PHE A 163 -7.77 0.34 8.90
CA PHE A 163 -8.25 1.31 9.88
C PHE A 163 -7.10 2.05 10.62
N THR A 164 -5.83 1.78 10.27
CA THR A 164 -4.71 2.53 10.79
C THR A 164 -4.70 3.93 10.16
N ASN A 165 -4.80 4.97 10.99
CA ASN A 165 -4.68 6.33 10.52
C ASN A 165 -3.26 6.59 10.03
N HIS A 166 -3.12 7.14 8.82
CA HIS A 166 -1.82 7.33 8.18
C HIS A 166 -1.82 8.54 7.24
N LYS A 167 -0.63 9.00 6.94
CA LYS A 167 -0.39 10.10 5.99
C LYS A 167 0.87 9.82 5.14
N VAL A 168 0.99 10.55 4.05
CA VAL A 168 2.24 10.69 3.30
C VAL A 168 2.67 12.15 3.42
N ASN A 169 3.82 12.40 4.01
CA ASN A 169 4.39 13.73 4.13
C ASN A 169 4.64 14.34 2.75
N LYS A 170 4.79 15.66 2.72
CA LYS A 170 5.08 16.38 1.49
C LYS A 170 6.41 15.93 0.89
N VAL A 171 6.40 15.60 -0.40
CA VAL A 171 7.63 15.37 -1.18
C VAL A 171 8.28 16.73 -1.42
N THR A 172 9.57 16.84 -1.14
CA THR A 172 10.34 18.07 -1.29
C THR A 172 11.22 18.07 -2.54
N SER A 173 11.70 16.90 -2.97
CA SER A 173 12.56 16.70 -4.13
C SER A 173 12.34 15.34 -4.76
N GLY A 174 12.57 15.20 -6.06
CA GLY A 174 12.41 13.95 -6.80
C GLY A 174 10.94 13.52 -6.96
N ILE A 175 10.72 12.26 -7.28
CA ILE A 175 9.38 11.69 -7.51
C ILE A 175 9.22 10.40 -6.69
N ARG A 176 8.28 10.40 -5.75
CA ARG A 176 7.91 9.21 -5.00
C ARG A 176 6.78 8.47 -5.72
N LYS A 177 6.95 7.17 -5.93
CA LYS A 177 5.96 6.31 -6.59
C LYS A 177 5.58 5.15 -5.68
N THR A 178 4.28 4.83 -5.57
CA THR A 178 3.83 3.65 -4.84
C THR A 178 2.71 2.93 -5.58
N LEU A 179 2.71 1.61 -5.51
CA LEU A 179 1.60 0.78 -5.96
C LEU A 179 0.84 0.29 -4.72
N ALA A 180 -0.42 0.66 -4.59
CA ALA A 180 -1.25 0.34 -3.43
C ALA A 180 -2.35 -0.67 -3.78
N LEU A 181 -2.59 -1.59 -2.84
CA LEU A 181 -3.62 -2.62 -2.89
C LEU A 181 -4.44 -2.58 -1.60
N TRP A 182 -5.75 -2.55 -1.71
CA TRP A 182 -6.67 -2.81 -0.61
C TRP A 182 -7.15 -4.25 -0.64
N MET A 183 -6.85 -4.99 0.41
CA MET A 183 -7.27 -6.39 0.56
C MET A 183 -8.59 -6.44 1.32
N TRP A 184 -9.57 -7.08 0.70
CA TRP A 184 -10.93 -7.18 1.23
C TRP A 184 -11.14 -8.48 1.99
N GLY A 185 -12.07 -8.45 2.91
CA GLY A 185 -12.59 -9.62 3.63
C GLY A 185 -14.04 -9.42 4.06
N PRO A 186 -14.63 -10.36 4.81
CA PRO A 186 -15.97 -10.22 5.38
C PRO A 186 -16.09 -8.95 6.21
N LYS A 187 -17.32 -8.49 6.45
CA LYS A 187 -17.58 -7.34 7.33
C LYS A 187 -16.92 -7.55 8.71
N PHE A 188 -16.43 -6.46 9.31
CA PHE A 188 -16.07 -6.47 10.72
C PHE A 188 -17.33 -6.77 11.56
N ARG A 189 -17.19 -7.60 12.56
CA ARG A 189 -18.25 -7.96 13.52
C ARG A 189 -17.91 -7.42 14.88
#